data_a88fa6f6b7e631c25975590b24579a5a
#
_entry.id   a88fa6f6b7e631c25975590b24579a5a
#
_cell.length_a   1.000
_cell.length_b   1.000
_cell.length_c   1.000
_cell.angle_alpha   90.00
_cell.angle_beta   90.00
_cell.angle_gamma   90.00
#
_symmetry.space_group_name_H-M   'P 1'
#
loop_
_entity.id
_entity.type
_entity.pdbx_description
1 polymer ?
#
loop_
_entity_poly.entity_id
_entity_poly.type
_entity_poly.pdbx_seq_one_letter_code
_entity_poly.pdbx_strand_id
1 'polypeptide(L)'
;LGTDISREEMCDTMKMLEIEVDGDTCISPSFRIDLERPADLAEEVARIYGYNNIPSTVIKGVANASLTPKQKFRRTLENATVAVGCYGILTYSFISPKYFDKIALPTDSSLRKTVVISNPLGEDTSVMRTTTLPSMLETLSLNYKNRNAAVALYEIGKEYLPTAPDKLPEEPDRLTIGMYC
;
A
#
# COMPACT_ATOMS: atom_id res chain seq x y z
N LEU A 1 -22.43 19.31 3.82
CA LEU A 1 -23.08 18.54 2.74
C LEU A 1 -23.14 19.29 1.40
N GLY A 2 -22.86 20.61 1.38
CA GLY A 2 -22.97 21.43 0.18
C GLY A 2 -24.42 21.75 -0.24
N THR A 3 -25.36 21.61 0.69
CA THR A 3 -26.76 21.97 0.56
C THR A 3 -27.23 22.60 1.87
N ASP A 4 -28.24 23.45 1.79
CA ASP A 4 -28.80 24.12 2.94
C ASP A 4 -29.94 23.25 3.55
N ILE A 5 -29.71 22.75 4.75
CA ILE A 5 -30.66 22.02 5.57
C ILE A 5 -30.82 22.78 6.86
N SER A 6 -32.08 23.06 7.25
CA SER A 6 -32.32 23.82 8.47
C SER A 6 -31.89 23.04 9.72
N ARG A 7 -31.53 23.77 10.79
CA ARG A 7 -31.19 23.14 12.07
C ARG A 7 -32.34 22.28 12.60
N GLU A 8 -33.59 22.73 12.39
CA GLU A 8 -34.76 21.99 12.82
C GLU A 8 -34.88 20.64 12.13
N GLU A 9 -34.74 20.59 10.80
CA GLU A 9 -34.72 19.33 10.02
C GLU A 9 -33.55 18.40 10.45
N MET A 10 -32.38 18.95 10.70
CA MET A 10 -31.24 18.16 11.21
C MET A 10 -31.57 17.56 12.59
N CYS A 11 -32.10 18.34 13.50
CA CYS A 11 -32.48 17.87 14.84
C CYS A 11 -33.58 16.83 14.80
N ASP A 12 -34.57 16.98 13.93
CA ASP A 12 -35.63 16.01 13.77
C ASP A 12 -35.12 14.70 13.16
N THR A 13 -34.17 14.78 12.24
CA THR A 13 -33.46 13.60 11.74
C THR A 13 -32.73 12.87 12.88
N MET A 14 -32.00 13.59 13.73
CA MET A 14 -31.30 12.99 14.87
C MET A 14 -32.27 12.29 15.83
N LYS A 15 -33.39 12.94 16.15
CA LYS A 15 -34.43 12.35 17.02
C LYS A 15 -35.06 11.09 16.43
N MET A 16 -35.32 11.06 15.11
CA MET A 16 -35.83 9.85 14.44
C MET A 16 -34.83 8.67 14.56
N LEU A 17 -33.55 8.95 14.69
CA LEU A 17 -32.46 7.98 14.82
C LEU A 17 -32.10 7.69 16.28
N GLU A 18 -32.92 8.13 17.23
CA GLU A 18 -32.70 7.98 18.68
C GLU A 18 -31.43 8.68 19.19
N ILE A 19 -30.91 9.67 18.46
CA ILE A 19 -29.79 10.50 18.86
C ILE A 19 -30.37 11.70 19.64
N GLU A 20 -30.00 11.82 20.90
CA GLU A 20 -30.41 12.93 21.74
C GLU A 20 -29.63 14.21 21.36
N VAL A 21 -30.34 15.34 21.29
CA VAL A 21 -29.73 16.64 20.95
C VAL A 21 -29.92 17.60 22.11
N ASP A 22 -28.83 18.01 22.74
CA ASP A 22 -28.77 19.02 23.80
C ASP A 22 -27.93 20.21 23.36
N GLY A 23 -28.59 21.30 23.01
CA GLY A 23 -27.93 22.48 22.41
C GLY A 23 -27.18 22.11 21.12
N ASP A 24 -25.87 22.22 21.13
CA ASP A 24 -24.98 21.86 20.00
C ASP A 24 -24.30 20.49 20.17
N THR A 25 -24.70 19.75 21.17
CA THR A 25 -24.15 18.42 21.46
C THR A 25 -25.14 17.35 21.02
N CYS A 26 -24.64 16.35 20.30
CA CYS A 26 -25.40 15.13 19.99
C CYS A 26 -24.86 13.99 20.88
N ILE A 27 -25.78 13.28 21.53
CA ILE A 27 -25.50 12.15 22.41
C ILE A 27 -25.91 10.88 21.67
N SER A 28 -24.93 10.09 21.26
CA SER A 28 -25.14 8.85 20.55
C SER A 28 -25.69 7.76 21.48
N PRO A 29 -26.72 6.99 21.08
CA PRO A 29 -27.17 5.84 21.84
C PRO A 29 -26.11 4.73 21.84
N SER A 30 -26.09 3.91 22.88
CA SER A 30 -25.05 2.90 23.11
C SER A 30 -24.92 1.82 22.02
N PHE A 31 -25.95 1.63 21.21
CA PHE A 31 -25.94 0.69 20.09
C PHE A 31 -25.34 1.28 18.78
N ARG A 32 -25.12 2.62 18.71
CA ARG A 32 -24.53 3.32 17.58
C ARG A 32 -23.06 3.67 17.91
N ILE A 33 -22.23 2.66 17.92
CA ILE A 33 -20.78 2.80 18.18
C ILE A 33 -20.01 3.45 17.03
N ASP A 34 -20.65 3.62 15.90
CA ASP A 34 -20.13 4.22 14.67
C ASP A 34 -20.16 5.76 14.69
N LEU A 35 -20.96 6.38 15.55
CA LEU A 35 -21.15 7.83 15.60
C LEU A 35 -20.14 8.50 16.54
N GLU A 36 -18.91 8.69 16.05
CA GLU A 36 -17.81 9.28 16.84
C GLU A 36 -17.48 10.72 16.44
N ARG A 37 -17.82 11.14 15.24
CA ARG A 37 -17.38 12.41 14.64
C ARG A 37 -18.54 13.21 14.06
N PRO A 38 -18.40 14.54 13.91
CA PRO A 38 -19.41 15.34 13.20
C PRO A 38 -19.71 14.87 11.77
N ALA A 39 -18.74 14.24 11.10
CA ALA A 39 -18.94 13.68 9.77
C ALA A 39 -19.96 12.53 9.77
N ASP A 40 -19.97 11.71 10.84
CA ASP A 40 -20.89 10.59 10.98
C ASP A 40 -22.34 11.09 11.15
N LEU A 41 -22.51 12.18 11.93
CA LEU A 41 -23.82 12.86 12.04
C LEU A 41 -24.26 13.49 10.72
N ALA A 42 -23.32 14.08 9.98
CA ALA A 42 -23.61 14.63 8.64
C ALA A 42 -24.01 13.54 7.65
N GLU A 43 -23.46 12.35 7.75
CA GLU A 43 -23.85 11.18 6.96
C GLU A 43 -25.28 10.77 7.26
N GLU A 44 -25.67 10.70 8.53
CA GLU A 44 -27.05 10.37 8.92
C GLU A 44 -28.06 11.38 8.38
N VAL A 45 -27.74 12.68 8.47
CA VAL A 45 -28.58 13.72 7.87
C VAL A 45 -28.69 13.54 6.35
N ALA A 46 -27.57 13.31 5.68
CA ALA A 46 -27.53 13.12 4.22
C ALA A 46 -28.34 11.89 3.78
N ARG A 47 -28.27 10.81 4.54
CA ARG A 47 -28.98 9.56 4.27
C ARG A 47 -30.50 9.73 4.35
N ILE A 48 -30.99 10.40 5.38
CA ILE A 48 -32.41 10.63 5.58
C ILE A 48 -32.95 11.73 4.62
N TYR A 49 -32.17 12.81 4.42
CA TYR A 49 -32.49 13.84 3.43
C TYR A 49 -32.54 13.28 2.01
N GLY A 50 -31.77 12.28 1.72
CA GLY A 50 -31.62 11.59 0.43
C GLY A 50 -30.47 12.13 -0.39
N TYR A 51 -29.51 11.25 -0.68
CA TYR A 51 -28.31 11.58 -1.47
C TYR A 51 -28.63 12.19 -2.85
N ASN A 52 -29.75 11.81 -3.46
CA ASN A 52 -30.16 12.36 -4.76
C ASN A 52 -30.57 13.84 -4.69
N ASN A 53 -30.89 14.37 -3.51
CA ASN A 53 -31.23 15.77 -3.28
C ASN A 53 -29.97 16.64 -3.09
N ILE A 54 -28.80 16.04 -2.93
CA ILE A 54 -27.53 16.74 -2.77
C ILE A 54 -26.93 16.98 -4.17
N PRO A 55 -26.71 18.26 -4.56
CA PRO A 55 -26.20 18.56 -5.88
C PRO A 55 -24.76 18.04 -6.07
N SER A 56 -24.52 17.39 -7.20
CA SER A 56 -23.15 17.01 -7.58
C SER A 56 -22.32 18.24 -7.89
N THR A 57 -21.16 18.34 -7.25
CA THR A 57 -20.21 19.42 -7.50
C THR A 57 -18.96 18.90 -8.20
N VAL A 58 -18.42 19.70 -9.11
CA VAL A 58 -17.14 19.42 -9.78
C VAL A 58 -16.02 20.12 -9.00
N ILE A 59 -14.95 19.42 -8.74
CA ILE A 59 -13.76 20.01 -8.12
C ILE A 59 -13.22 21.08 -9.06
N LYS A 60 -13.18 22.33 -8.59
CA LYS A 60 -12.61 23.46 -9.31
C LYS A 60 -11.21 23.75 -8.76
N GLY A 61 -10.21 23.66 -9.62
CA GLY A 61 -8.83 23.94 -9.25
C GLY A 61 -7.88 23.74 -10.43
N VAL A 62 -6.67 24.24 -10.29
CA VAL A 62 -5.60 23.97 -11.26
C VAL A 62 -5.04 22.59 -10.96
N ALA A 63 -5.32 21.62 -11.83
CA ALA A 63 -4.76 20.28 -11.73
C ALA A 63 -3.33 20.28 -12.30
N ASN A 64 -2.34 20.44 -11.46
CA ASN A 64 -0.94 20.24 -11.85
C ASN A 64 -0.57 18.76 -11.73
N ALA A 65 -0.91 17.98 -12.75
CA ALA A 65 -0.44 16.61 -12.86
C ALA A 65 1.03 16.58 -13.28
N SER A 66 1.93 16.40 -12.34
CA SER A 66 3.36 16.26 -12.64
C SER A 66 3.99 15.15 -11.80
N LEU A 67 5.00 14.50 -12.37
CA LEU A 67 5.78 13.50 -11.64
C LEU A 67 6.72 14.20 -10.66
N THR A 68 6.82 13.66 -9.44
CA THR A 68 7.87 14.06 -8.50
C THR A 68 9.26 13.75 -9.07
N PRO A 69 10.34 14.38 -8.58
CA PRO A 69 11.70 14.06 -9.01
C PRO A 69 12.04 12.58 -8.87
N LYS A 70 11.62 11.94 -7.78
CA LYS A 70 11.81 10.49 -7.54
C LYS A 70 11.08 9.64 -8.59
N GLN A 71 9.84 9.99 -8.92
CA GLN A 71 9.07 9.28 -9.96
C GLN A 71 9.68 9.46 -11.35
N LYS A 72 10.18 10.68 -11.68
CA LYS A 72 10.90 10.93 -12.94
C LYS A 72 12.15 10.08 -13.05
N PHE A 73 12.97 10.04 -12.00
CA PHE A 73 14.18 9.22 -11.95
C PHE A 73 13.86 7.72 -12.12
N ARG A 74 12.86 7.20 -11.38
CA ARG A 74 12.40 5.82 -11.52
C ARG A 74 12.00 5.51 -12.97
N ARG A 75 11.20 6.35 -13.60
CA ARG A 75 10.80 6.18 -15.01
C ARG A 75 11.99 6.21 -15.96
N THR A 76 12.99 7.05 -15.69
CA THR A 76 14.23 7.07 -16.48
C THR A 76 14.99 5.75 -16.38
N LEU A 77 15.11 5.17 -15.18
CA LEU A 77 15.72 3.86 -14.98
C LEU A 77 14.94 2.75 -15.70
N GLU A 78 13.62 2.72 -15.56
CA GLU A 78 12.75 1.76 -16.23
C GLU A 78 12.92 1.81 -17.76
N ASN A 79 12.89 3.03 -18.33
CA ASN A 79 13.09 3.21 -19.77
C ASN A 79 14.49 2.78 -20.23
N ALA A 80 15.53 3.07 -19.44
CA ALA A 80 16.89 2.67 -19.76
C ALA A 80 17.07 1.15 -19.74
N THR A 81 16.50 0.46 -18.75
CA THR A 81 16.57 -1.01 -18.67
C THR A 81 15.76 -1.70 -19.77
N VAL A 82 14.59 -1.17 -20.11
CA VAL A 82 13.81 -1.66 -21.26
C VAL A 82 14.55 -1.43 -22.58
N ALA A 83 15.20 -0.28 -22.76
CA ALA A 83 15.94 0.05 -23.98
C ALA A 83 17.12 -0.90 -24.25
N VAL A 84 17.71 -1.50 -23.20
CA VAL A 84 18.77 -2.53 -23.35
C VAL A 84 18.22 -3.94 -23.44
N GLY A 85 16.89 -4.13 -23.55
CA GLY A 85 16.25 -5.42 -23.79
C GLY A 85 15.84 -6.18 -22.53
N CYS A 86 15.82 -5.55 -21.34
CA CYS A 86 15.35 -6.19 -20.13
C CYS A 86 13.82 -6.13 -19.99
N TYR A 87 13.22 -7.19 -19.46
CA TYR A 87 11.80 -7.24 -19.10
C TYR A 87 11.62 -6.94 -17.60
N GLY A 88 10.67 -6.05 -17.29
CA GLY A 88 10.33 -5.72 -15.91
C GLY A 88 9.56 -6.85 -15.23
N ILE A 89 9.97 -7.20 -14.01
CA ILE A 89 9.24 -8.13 -13.15
C ILE A 89 8.86 -7.47 -11.84
N LEU A 90 7.89 -8.06 -11.16
CA LEU A 90 7.47 -7.69 -9.81
C LEU A 90 7.38 -8.97 -8.99
N THR A 91 8.21 -9.05 -7.96
CA THR A 91 8.23 -10.20 -7.05
C THR A 91 7.72 -9.82 -5.66
N TYR A 92 7.31 -10.81 -4.87
CA TYR A 92 6.82 -10.57 -3.52
C TYR A 92 7.90 -10.00 -2.61
N SER A 93 7.50 -9.05 -1.76
CA SER A 93 8.37 -8.52 -0.68
C SER A 93 8.50 -9.49 0.51
N PHE A 94 7.63 -10.49 0.59
CA PHE A 94 7.63 -11.55 1.60
C PHE A 94 8.39 -12.75 1.07
N ILE A 95 9.35 -13.23 1.84
CA ILE A 95 10.19 -14.38 1.43
C ILE A 95 10.33 -15.39 2.57
N SER A 96 10.80 -16.58 2.21
CA SER A 96 11.25 -17.57 3.18
C SER A 96 12.62 -17.21 3.72
N PRO A 97 12.87 -17.35 5.04
CA PRO A 97 14.24 -17.26 5.59
C PRO A 97 15.22 -18.23 4.94
N LYS A 98 14.74 -19.37 4.43
CA LYS A 98 15.53 -20.38 3.72
C LYS A 98 16.13 -19.87 2.39
N TYR A 99 15.62 -18.76 1.86
CA TYR A 99 16.16 -18.17 0.63
C TYR A 99 17.58 -17.67 0.77
N PHE A 100 17.96 -17.21 1.95
CA PHE A 100 19.33 -16.81 2.23
C PHE A 100 20.34 -17.97 2.13
N ASP A 101 19.91 -19.18 2.50
CA ASP A 101 20.74 -20.39 2.35
C ASP A 101 20.82 -20.81 0.89
N LYS A 102 19.71 -20.71 0.13
CA LYS A 102 19.68 -21.02 -1.32
C LYS A 102 20.67 -20.15 -2.12
N ILE A 103 20.91 -18.92 -1.72
CA ILE A 103 21.90 -18.02 -2.36
C ILE A 103 23.27 -18.05 -1.69
N ALA A 104 23.51 -19.01 -0.79
CA ALA A 104 24.74 -19.18 -0.03
C ALA A 104 25.19 -17.89 0.70
N LEU A 105 24.24 -17.11 1.21
CA LEU A 105 24.56 -15.92 1.99
C LEU A 105 25.28 -16.32 3.30
N PRO A 106 26.41 -15.69 3.68
CA PRO A 106 27.09 -15.99 4.93
C PRO A 106 26.15 -15.92 6.15
N THR A 107 26.37 -16.79 7.13
CA THR A 107 25.52 -16.89 8.32
C THR A 107 25.58 -15.65 9.22
N ASP A 108 26.70 -14.92 9.18
CA ASP A 108 26.95 -13.68 9.90
C ASP A 108 26.51 -12.40 9.12
N SER A 109 26.00 -12.56 7.91
CA SER A 109 25.57 -11.44 7.09
C SER A 109 24.47 -10.63 7.77
N SER A 110 24.61 -9.31 7.76
CA SER A 110 23.58 -8.38 8.26
C SER A 110 22.26 -8.49 7.50
N LEU A 111 22.29 -8.95 6.23
CA LEU A 111 21.08 -9.16 5.43
C LEU A 111 20.20 -10.31 5.94
N ARG A 112 20.69 -11.14 6.84
CA ARG A 112 19.88 -12.18 7.52
C ARG A 112 19.04 -11.61 8.67
N LYS A 113 19.30 -10.38 9.10
CA LYS A 113 18.46 -9.67 10.06
C LYS A 113 17.25 -9.13 9.33
N THR A 114 16.11 -9.75 9.53
CA THR A 114 14.87 -9.45 8.79
C THR A 114 13.77 -8.93 9.70
N VAL A 115 12.80 -8.22 9.14
CA VAL A 115 11.52 -7.96 9.79
C VAL A 115 10.66 -9.22 9.68
N VAL A 116 10.27 -9.78 10.81
CA VAL A 116 9.39 -10.96 10.88
C VAL A 116 7.93 -10.52 10.83
N ILE A 117 7.12 -11.19 10.03
CA ILE A 117 5.69 -10.91 9.89
C ILE A 117 4.95 -11.62 11.02
N SER A 118 4.13 -10.90 11.78
CA SER A 118 3.43 -11.44 12.96
C SER A 118 2.36 -12.49 12.61
N ASN A 119 1.74 -12.37 11.44
CA ASN A 119 0.68 -13.27 10.95
C ASN A 119 0.92 -13.67 9.48
N PRO A 120 2.02 -14.41 9.21
CA PRO A 120 2.36 -14.78 7.84
C PRO A 120 1.35 -15.78 7.26
N LEU A 121 1.20 -15.76 5.94
CA LEU A 121 0.39 -16.77 5.22
C LEU A 121 1.00 -18.17 5.32
N GLY A 122 2.31 -18.28 5.52
CA GLY A 122 3.04 -19.51 5.67
C GLY A 122 4.52 -19.25 5.92
N GLU A 123 5.30 -20.32 6.19
CA GLU A 123 6.75 -20.21 6.43
C GLU A 123 7.49 -19.57 5.25
N ASP A 124 7.02 -19.86 4.02
CA ASP A 124 7.64 -19.35 2.79
C ASP A 124 7.44 -17.84 2.56
N THR A 125 6.62 -17.19 3.37
CA THR A 125 6.30 -15.76 3.30
C THR A 125 6.41 -15.09 4.67
N SER A 126 7.29 -15.58 5.54
CA SER A 126 7.30 -15.21 6.96
C SER A 126 8.18 -14.02 7.30
N VAL A 127 9.03 -13.56 6.38
CA VAL A 127 9.91 -12.41 6.60
C VAL A 127 9.90 -11.43 5.43
N MET A 128 10.15 -10.16 5.72
CA MET A 128 10.37 -9.15 4.69
C MET A 128 11.77 -9.31 4.10
N ARG A 129 11.89 -9.19 2.77
CA ARG A 129 13.17 -9.29 2.07
C ARG A 129 14.11 -8.15 2.42
N THR A 130 15.35 -8.46 2.69
CA THR A 130 16.45 -7.51 2.88
C THR A 130 17.32 -7.37 1.62
N THR A 131 17.06 -8.18 0.62
CA THR A 131 17.64 -8.13 -0.72
C THR A 131 16.68 -8.72 -1.73
N THR A 132 16.69 -8.22 -2.94
CA THR A 132 15.87 -8.69 -4.08
C THR A 132 16.49 -9.88 -4.82
N LEU A 133 17.76 -10.22 -4.52
CA LEU A 133 18.51 -11.26 -5.22
C LEU A 133 17.85 -12.65 -5.19
N PRO A 134 17.34 -13.17 -4.05
CA PRO A 134 16.73 -14.50 -4.04
C PRO A 134 15.56 -14.63 -4.99
N SER A 135 14.66 -13.64 -5.01
CA SER A 135 13.46 -13.63 -5.88
C SER A 135 13.83 -13.50 -7.35
N MET A 136 14.84 -12.68 -7.67
CA MET A 136 15.39 -12.58 -9.04
C MET A 136 15.95 -13.92 -9.50
N LEU A 137 16.81 -14.56 -8.70
CA LEU A 137 17.41 -15.85 -9.03
C LEU A 137 16.36 -16.95 -9.15
N GLU A 138 15.33 -16.95 -8.33
CA GLU A 138 14.23 -17.92 -8.44
C GLU A 138 13.47 -17.73 -9.75
N THR A 139 13.19 -16.49 -10.14
CA THR A 139 12.52 -16.19 -11.42
C THR A 139 13.38 -16.60 -12.61
N LEU A 140 14.68 -16.35 -12.58
CA LEU A 140 15.60 -16.81 -13.62
C LEU A 140 15.66 -18.35 -13.68
N SER A 141 15.74 -19.01 -12.52
CA SER A 141 15.74 -20.47 -12.42
C SER A 141 14.46 -21.09 -13.00
N LEU A 142 13.30 -20.47 -12.73
CA LEU A 142 12.02 -20.90 -13.29
C LEU A 142 12.00 -20.79 -14.82
N ASN A 143 12.48 -19.67 -15.35
CA ASN A 143 12.57 -19.47 -16.80
C ASN A 143 13.56 -20.48 -17.44
N TYR A 144 14.70 -20.73 -16.82
CA TYR A 144 15.67 -21.73 -17.27
C TYR A 144 15.06 -23.13 -17.32
N LYS A 145 14.34 -23.53 -16.27
CA LYS A 145 13.63 -24.84 -16.21
C LYS A 145 12.57 -24.95 -17.30
N ASN A 146 11.94 -23.83 -17.69
CA ASN A 146 11.00 -23.75 -18.81
C ASN A 146 11.70 -23.71 -20.18
N ARG A 147 13.04 -23.89 -20.23
CA ARG A 147 13.84 -23.95 -21.46
C ARG A 147 13.81 -22.65 -22.28
N ASN A 148 13.61 -21.50 -21.65
CA ASN A 148 13.84 -20.23 -22.31
C ASN A 148 15.34 -20.08 -22.55
N ALA A 149 15.76 -19.90 -23.80
CA ALA A 149 17.18 -19.93 -24.19
C ALA A 149 17.95 -18.73 -23.65
N ALA A 150 17.32 -17.56 -23.59
CA ALA A 150 17.93 -16.33 -23.06
C ALA A 150 16.87 -15.53 -22.34
N VAL A 151 17.24 -14.93 -21.21
CA VAL A 151 16.35 -14.11 -20.40
C VAL A 151 17.14 -12.94 -19.81
N ALA A 152 16.56 -11.73 -19.90
CA ALA A 152 17.08 -10.54 -19.23
C ALA A 152 15.92 -9.86 -18.48
N LEU A 153 16.03 -9.81 -17.17
CA LEU A 153 14.98 -9.30 -16.28
C LEU A 153 15.51 -8.14 -15.44
N TYR A 154 14.62 -7.23 -15.06
CA TYR A 154 14.92 -6.24 -14.04
C TYR A 154 13.75 -6.08 -13.07
N GLU A 155 14.04 -5.70 -11.85
CA GLU A 155 13.08 -5.28 -10.84
C GLU A 155 13.57 -4.01 -10.17
N ILE A 156 12.69 -3.01 -10.03
CA ILE A 156 12.89 -1.89 -9.10
C ILE A 156 12.00 -2.15 -7.91
N GLY A 157 12.55 -2.81 -6.90
CA GLY A 157 11.83 -3.26 -5.72
C GLY A 157 12.37 -2.64 -4.44
N LYS A 158 11.57 -2.69 -3.38
CA LYS A 158 11.99 -2.28 -2.04
C LYS A 158 12.70 -3.42 -1.32
N GLU A 159 13.72 -3.05 -0.54
CA GLU A 159 14.33 -3.87 0.50
C GLU A 159 13.89 -3.32 1.86
N TYR A 160 13.81 -4.16 2.88
CA TYR A 160 13.32 -3.78 4.20
C TYR A 160 14.41 -4.04 5.24
N LEU A 161 15.14 -2.98 5.60
CA LEU A 161 16.32 -3.07 6.47
C LEU A 161 15.93 -2.68 7.90
N PRO A 162 15.90 -3.63 8.85
CA PRO A 162 15.60 -3.33 10.24
C PRO A 162 16.59 -2.31 10.82
N THR A 163 16.08 -1.31 11.54
CA THR A 163 16.89 -0.27 12.20
C THR A 163 16.97 -0.47 13.70
N ALA A 164 15.85 -0.58 14.38
CA ALA A 164 15.74 -0.80 15.82
C ALA A 164 14.45 -1.58 16.12
N PRO A 165 14.36 -2.22 17.30
CA PRO A 165 13.09 -2.72 17.81
C PRO A 165 12.03 -1.63 17.76
N ASP A 166 10.84 -1.77 17.58
CA ASP A 166 9.75 -0.78 17.62
C ASP A 166 9.85 0.39 16.62
N LYS A 167 10.76 0.32 15.64
CA LYS A 167 10.84 1.28 14.54
C LYS A 167 10.55 0.62 13.21
N LEU A 168 9.93 1.39 12.32
CA LEU A 168 9.77 0.96 10.94
C LEU A 168 11.15 0.75 10.29
N PRO A 169 11.28 -0.26 9.42
CA PRO A 169 12.52 -0.48 8.68
C PRO A 169 12.81 0.66 7.70
N GLU A 170 14.06 0.80 7.31
CA GLU A 170 14.39 1.56 6.11
C GLU A 170 13.93 0.80 4.87
N GLU A 171 13.38 1.52 3.90
CA GLU A 171 12.80 0.96 2.68
C GLU A 171 13.44 1.53 1.41
N PRO A 172 14.74 1.27 1.17
CA PRO A 172 15.38 1.74 -0.05
C PRO A 172 14.83 1.03 -1.29
N ASP A 173 14.67 1.79 -2.38
CA ASP A 173 14.42 1.21 -3.69
C ASP A 173 15.73 0.66 -4.27
N ARG A 174 15.70 -0.56 -4.82
CA ARG A 174 16.83 -1.22 -5.49
C ARG A 174 16.50 -1.61 -6.91
N LEU A 175 17.39 -1.28 -7.82
CA LEU A 175 17.39 -1.86 -9.16
C LEU A 175 18.21 -3.14 -9.13
N THR A 176 17.58 -4.25 -9.48
CA THR A 176 18.23 -5.55 -9.64
C THR A 176 18.04 -6.01 -11.07
N ILE A 177 19.12 -6.43 -11.70
CA ILE A 177 19.11 -6.98 -13.05
C ILE A 177 19.67 -8.39 -13.00
N GLY A 178 18.97 -9.31 -13.64
CA GLY A 178 19.40 -10.70 -13.78
C GLY A 178 19.25 -11.17 -15.22
N MET A 179 20.26 -11.87 -15.73
CA MET A 179 20.23 -12.37 -17.10
C MET A 179 21.04 -13.68 -17.26
N TYR A 180 20.66 -14.43 -18.27
CA TYR A 180 21.42 -15.57 -18.80
C TYR A 180 21.17 -15.76 -20.29
N CYS A 181 22.09 -16.42 -20.97
CA CYS A 181 22.01 -16.81 -22.38
C CYS A 181 22.75 -18.14 -22.60
#